data_c6bccb8d258b544f1518ec32fbc92e89
#
_entry.id   c6bccb8d258b544f1518ec32fbc92e89
#
_cell.length_a   1.000
_cell.length_b   1.000
_cell.length_c   1.000
_cell.angle_alpha   90.00
_cell.angle_beta   90.00
_cell.angle_gamma   90.00
#
_symmetry.space_group_name_H-M   'P 1'
#
loop_
_entity.id
_entity.type
_entity.pdbx_description
1 polymer ?
#
loop_
_entity_poly.entity_id
_entity_poly.type
_entity_poly.pdbx_seq_one_letter_code
_entity_poly.pdbx_strand_id
1 'polypeptide(L)'
;MYKFLAPVMGIVELPFAFLQKVLGHRRIAWVFLTPNLILFAVFAFLPIALNMAYSVTGSEHILLSERPSVGGENFSVLLSCQNYLDPKSCQRDLFWRSVWNTLFFVVLQVGFMVGFSLITAVVLNRDIRARGFFRAVFFFPVLLSPVVVALIWKWILQRFGVLNAAMEGLGLGSVDWLLEANLAFGWSVFLSVWAHMGFYTLILLAGLQAIPRDVYEAAQLDKASPWRIFRRITLPLLAPTMLVVLVLSLIKGVQTFDEVFAFTGGGPGSATTFIIQFIYQTGFAGTPRNFGLAAAASLLLAVVLVVLTALQFRANRSKVDG
;
A
#
# COMPACT_ATOMS: atom_id res chain seq x y z
N MET A 1 9.49 27.54 -31.06
CA MET A 1 9.72 27.27 -29.62
C MET A 1 11.18 26.99 -29.29
N TYR A 2 11.95 26.29 -30.11
CA TYR A 2 13.40 25.98 -29.88
C TYR A 2 14.33 27.20 -29.88
N LYS A 3 14.07 28.24 -30.63
CA LYS A 3 14.93 29.46 -30.73
C LYS A 3 14.97 30.34 -29.44
N PHE A 4 13.96 30.24 -28.58
CA PHE A 4 13.91 30.99 -27.32
C PHE A 4 14.63 30.23 -26.16
N LEU A 5 14.81 28.94 -26.26
CA LEU A 5 15.46 28.12 -25.22
C LEU A 5 16.99 28.01 -25.41
N ALA A 6 17.49 28.31 -26.61
CA ALA A 6 18.92 28.19 -26.91
C ALA A 6 19.83 29.05 -26.00
N PRO A 7 19.54 30.34 -25.69
CA PRO A 7 20.40 31.12 -24.78
C PRO A 7 20.32 30.63 -23.33
N VAL A 8 19.17 30.13 -22.88
CA VAL A 8 19.01 29.58 -21.52
C VAL A 8 19.76 28.26 -21.37
N MET A 9 19.72 27.41 -22.39
CA MET A 9 20.49 26.15 -22.41
C MET A 9 21.99 26.41 -22.39
N GLY A 10 22.50 27.40 -23.14
CA GLY A 10 23.92 27.76 -23.11
C GLY A 10 24.42 28.24 -21.73
N ILE A 11 23.59 28.95 -20.97
CA ILE A 11 23.93 29.39 -19.59
C ILE A 11 23.98 28.19 -18.63
N VAL A 12 23.10 27.20 -18.82
CA VAL A 12 23.08 25.98 -17.99
C VAL A 12 24.20 25.01 -18.38
N GLU A 13 24.57 24.94 -19.67
CA GLU A 13 25.62 24.06 -20.17
C GLU A 13 27.04 24.48 -19.75
N LEU A 14 27.27 25.80 -19.59
CA LEU A 14 28.60 26.34 -19.21
C LEU A 14 29.16 25.77 -17.88
N PRO A 15 28.43 25.75 -16.75
CA PRO A 15 28.91 25.15 -15.52
C PRO A 15 29.11 23.64 -15.64
N PHE A 16 28.25 22.95 -16.41
CA PHE A 16 28.40 21.51 -16.62
C PHE A 16 29.60 21.15 -17.49
N ALA A 17 29.85 21.89 -18.56
CA ALA A 17 31.04 21.72 -19.42
C ALA A 17 32.34 21.97 -18.63
N PHE A 18 32.35 22.98 -17.75
CA PHE A 18 33.46 23.24 -16.85
C PHE A 18 33.68 22.11 -15.85
N LEU A 19 32.63 21.66 -15.17
CA LEU A 19 32.65 20.53 -14.24
C LEU A 19 33.12 19.24 -14.94
N GLN A 20 32.66 18.98 -16.17
CA GLN A 20 33.06 17.83 -16.96
C GLN A 20 34.53 17.85 -17.35
N LYS A 21 35.06 19.04 -17.67
CA LYS A 21 36.46 19.25 -18.01
C LYS A 21 37.40 19.05 -16.81
N VAL A 22 36.95 19.46 -15.59
CA VAL A 22 37.72 19.34 -14.36
C VAL A 22 37.67 17.98 -13.73
N LEU A 23 36.49 17.35 -13.68
CA LEU A 23 36.25 16.08 -12.98
C LEU A 23 36.36 14.85 -13.90
N GLY A 24 36.26 15.04 -15.20
CA GLY A 24 36.18 13.94 -16.18
C GLY A 24 34.82 13.22 -16.18
N HIS A 25 34.54 12.48 -17.25
CA HIS A 25 33.24 11.81 -17.49
C HIS A 25 32.82 10.83 -16.39
N ARG A 26 33.76 10.16 -15.74
CA ARG A 26 33.48 9.17 -14.69
C ARG A 26 33.08 9.77 -13.36
N ARG A 27 33.64 10.92 -13.01
CA ARG A 27 33.39 11.57 -11.71
C ARG A 27 32.20 12.54 -11.73
N ILE A 28 31.84 13.05 -12.90
CA ILE A 28 30.69 13.95 -13.04
C ILE A 28 29.39 13.25 -12.66
N ALA A 29 29.25 11.93 -12.91
CA ALA A 29 28.11 11.14 -12.49
C ALA A 29 27.87 11.18 -10.96
N TRP A 30 28.97 11.19 -10.18
CA TRP A 30 28.87 11.31 -8.73
C TRP A 30 28.36 12.67 -8.26
N VAL A 31 28.73 13.76 -8.97
CA VAL A 31 28.21 15.11 -8.64
C VAL A 31 26.70 15.19 -8.76
N PHE A 32 26.11 14.54 -9.77
CA PHE A 32 24.66 14.46 -9.94
C PHE A 32 23.98 13.51 -8.96
N LEU A 33 24.66 12.41 -8.60
CA LEU A 33 24.11 11.43 -7.66
C LEU A 33 24.24 11.89 -6.21
N THR A 34 25.27 12.64 -5.85
CA THR A 34 25.59 13.03 -4.48
C THR A 34 24.43 13.74 -3.75
N PRO A 35 23.73 14.75 -4.32
CA PRO A 35 22.62 15.41 -3.63
C PRO A 35 21.50 14.41 -3.30
N ASN A 36 21.17 13.52 -4.23
CA ASN A 36 20.15 12.51 -4.04
C ASN A 36 20.59 11.46 -3.00
N LEU A 37 21.85 11.00 -3.06
CA LEU A 37 22.39 10.06 -2.08
C LEU A 37 22.45 10.66 -0.67
N ILE A 38 22.77 11.95 -0.53
CA ILE A 38 22.72 12.64 0.77
C ILE A 38 21.28 12.68 1.30
N LEU A 39 20.31 13.03 0.45
CA LEU A 39 18.90 13.00 0.86
C LEU A 39 18.46 11.61 1.31
N PHE A 40 18.82 10.56 0.58
CA PHE A 40 18.55 9.19 1.00
C PHE A 40 19.28 8.81 2.30
N ALA A 41 20.55 9.21 2.45
CA ALA A 41 21.32 8.93 3.66
C ALA A 41 20.67 9.56 4.89
N VAL A 42 20.26 10.82 4.80
CA VAL A 42 19.72 11.59 5.94
C VAL A 42 18.24 11.23 6.21
N PHE A 43 17.41 11.08 5.17
CA PHE A 43 15.95 10.93 5.35
C PHE A 43 15.44 9.50 5.25
N ALA A 44 16.25 8.54 4.78
CA ALA A 44 15.88 7.14 4.75
C ALA A 44 16.82 6.29 5.62
N PHE A 45 18.12 6.25 5.35
CA PHE A 45 19.03 5.36 6.06
C PHE A 45 19.26 5.74 7.51
N LEU A 46 19.41 7.04 7.83
CA LEU A 46 19.59 7.49 9.21
C LEU A 46 18.37 7.15 10.10
N PRO A 47 17.11 7.44 9.71
CA PRO A 47 15.94 6.99 10.50
C PRO A 47 15.85 5.48 10.67
N ILE A 48 16.22 4.68 9.66
CA ILE A 48 16.26 3.21 9.78
C ILE A 48 17.32 2.80 10.82
N ALA A 49 18.53 3.38 10.77
CA ALA A 49 19.59 3.09 11.74
C ALA A 49 19.18 3.49 13.16
N LEU A 50 18.56 4.66 13.33
CA LEU A 50 18.01 5.09 14.62
C LEU A 50 16.91 4.13 15.11
N ASN A 51 16.01 3.71 14.23
CA ASN A 51 14.95 2.74 14.58
C ASN A 51 15.56 1.39 15.03
N MET A 52 16.65 0.93 14.40
CA MET A 52 17.41 -0.24 14.84
C MET A 52 17.99 -0.04 16.24
N ALA A 53 18.57 1.14 16.51
CA ALA A 53 19.09 1.45 17.84
C ALA A 53 17.96 1.51 18.89
N TYR A 54 16.81 2.12 18.57
CA TYR A 54 15.66 2.14 19.46
C TYR A 54 15.13 0.73 19.78
N SER A 55 15.13 -0.18 18.83
CA SER A 55 14.56 -1.53 18.98
C SER A 55 15.26 -2.38 20.06
N VAL A 56 16.52 -2.07 20.38
CA VAL A 56 17.33 -2.74 21.39
C VAL A 56 17.44 -1.96 22.72
N THR A 57 16.65 -0.88 22.84
CA THR A 57 16.62 -0.05 24.06
C THR A 57 15.25 -0.07 24.72
N GLY A 58 15.23 0.01 26.05
CA GLY A 58 14.01 0.18 26.87
C GLY A 58 13.84 1.62 27.32
N SER A 59 12.68 2.03 27.80
CA SER A 59 12.36 3.33 28.38
C SER A 59 11.45 4.21 27.54
N GLU A 60 10.78 5.15 28.20
CA GLU A 60 9.88 6.17 27.63
C GLU A 60 10.62 7.42 27.15
N HIS A 61 11.91 7.55 27.49
CA HIS A 61 12.70 8.72 27.10
C HIS A 61 12.93 8.76 25.58
N ILE A 62 12.87 9.97 25.02
CA ILE A 62 13.08 10.17 23.58
C ILE A 62 14.58 10.12 23.25
N LEU A 63 15.43 10.67 24.12
CA LEU A 63 16.87 10.71 23.88
C LEU A 63 17.50 9.33 24.03
N LEU A 64 18.19 8.88 22.99
CA LEU A 64 18.83 7.55 22.97
C LEU A 64 19.89 7.39 24.07
N SER A 65 20.56 8.48 24.46
CA SER A 65 21.57 8.50 25.53
C SER A 65 21.02 8.19 26.92
N GLU A 66 19.73 8.40 27.15
CA GLU A 66 19.05 8.19 28.43
C GLU A 66 18.36 6.82 28.51
N ARG A 67 18.51 6.00 27.47
CA ARG A 67 17.83 4.71 27.35
C ARG A 67 18.74 3.57 27.71
N PRO A 68 18.36 2.69 28.67
CA PRO A 68 19.10 1.47 28.94
C PRO A 68 19.04 0.53 27.73
N SER A 69 20.14 -0.14 27.44
CA SER A 69 20.15 -1.24 26.48
C SER A 69 19.45 -2.47 27.07
N VAL A 70 18.46 -2.98 26.36
CA VAL A 70 17.71 -4.21 26.74
C VAL A 70 17.97 -5.36 25.75
N GLY A 71 18.88 -5.16 24.79
CA GLY A 71 19.21 -6.19 23.79
C GLY A 71 17.98 -6.65 23.01
N GLY A 72 17.74 -7.96 22.98
CA GLY A 72 16.62 -8.57 22.24
C GLY A 72 15.29 -8.65 22.98
N GLU A 73 15.15 -8.06 24.18
CA GLU A 73 13.97 -8.21 25.03
C GLU A 73 12.69 -7.73 24.34
N ASN A 74 12.70 -6.60 23.62
CA ASN A 74 11.55 -6.11 22.90
C ASN A 74 11.05 -7.13 21.85
N PHE A 75 11.95 -7.80 21.16
CA PHE A 75 11.59 -8.85 20.21
C PHE A 75 11.05 -10.10 20.91
N SER A 76 11.66 -10.51 22.03
CA SER A 76 11.20 -11.67 22.79
C SER A 76 9.79 -11.45 23.34
N VAL A 77 9.49 -10.25 23.85
CA VAL A 77 8.15 -9.86 24.32
C VAL A 77 7.09 -9.90 23.20
N LEU A 78 7.45 -9.46 21.99
CA LEU A 78 6.53 -9.51 20.83
C LEU A 78 6.31 -10.95 20.33
N LEU A 79 7.36 -11.79 20.35
CA LEU A 79 7.34 -13.15 19.81
C LEU A 79 6.96 -14.22 20.84
N SER A 80 6.80 -13.88 22.11
CA SER A 80 6.46 -14.83 23.17
C SER A 80 4.97 -15.18 23.14
N CYS A 81 4.64 -16.35 22.59
CA CYS A 81 3.30 -16.91 22.52
C CYS A 81 3.31 -18.39 22.87
N GLN A 82 2.29 -18.87 23.58
CA GLN A 82 2.03 -20.30 23.74
C GLN A 82 1.39 -20.89 22.47
N ASN A 83 0.46 -20.15 21.86
CA ASN A 83 -0.17 -20.51 20.61
C ASN A 83 -0.35 -19.27 19.72
N TYR A 84 0.35 -19.22 18.60
CA TYR A 84 0.29 -18.10 17.65
C TYR A 84 -1.07 -17.95 16.94
N LEU A 85 -1.92 -18.97 16.95
CA LEU A 85 -3.28 -18.90 16.40
C LEU A 85 -4.29 -18.28 17.39
N ASP A 86 -3.94 -18.25 18.68
CA ASP A 86 -4.73 -17.57 19.72
C ASP A 86 -3.96 -16.37 20.30
N PRO A 87 -4.25 -15.15 19.82
CA PRO A 87 -3.59 -13.94 20.31
C PRO A 87 -3.65 -13.75 21.82
N LYS A 88 -4.71 -14.26 22.49
CA LYS A 88 -4.87 -14.15 23.95
C LYS A 88 -3.82 -14.94 24.72
N SER A 89 -3.20 -15.95 24.11
CA SER A 89 -2.13 -16.74 24.71
C SER A 89 -0.75 -16.08 24.60
N CYS A 90 -0.64 -14.94 23.93
CA CYS A 90 0.59 -14.21 23.70
C CYS A 90 0.82 -13.13 24.76
N GLN A 91 2.08 -12.88 25.10
CA GLN A 91 2.47 -11.85 26.08
C GLN A 91 1.99 -10.44 25.63
N ARG A 92 1.92 -10.19 24.33
CA ARG A 92 1.34 -8.98 23.73
C ARG A 92 0.19 -9.37 22.79
N ASP A 93 -0.98 -9.60 23.37
CA ASP A 93 -2.18 -10.04 22.64
C ASP A 93 -2.57 -9.05 21.52
N LEU A 94 -2.52 -7.73 21.79
CA LEU A 94 -2.84 -6.71 20.82
C LEU A 94 -1.90 -6.71 19.59
N PHE A 95 -0.62 -7.04 19.78
CA PHE A 95 0.32 -7.19 18.66
C PHE A 95 -0.14 -8.33 17.73
N TRP A 96 -0.40 -9.51 18.27
CA TRP A 96 -0.81 -10.66 17.45
C TRP A 96 -2.21 -10.50 16.87
N ARG A 97 -3.13 -9.85 17.57
CA ARG A 97 -4.43 -9.45 16.98
C ARG A 97 -4.22 -8.54 15.78
N SER A 98 -3.36 -7.54 15.92
CA SER A 98 -3.08 -6.61 14.82
C SER A 98 -2.38 -7.29 13.64
N VAL A 99 -1.52 -8.28 13.89
CA VAL A 99 -0.90 -9.13 12.85
C VAL A 99 -1.98 -9.91 12.09
N TRP A 100 -2.87 -10.62 12.80
CA TRP A 100 -3.95 -11.38 12.19
C TRP A 100 -4.95 -10.48 11.45
N ASN A 101 -5.35 -9.37 12.06
CA ASN A 101 -6.24 -8.41 11.40
C ASN A 101 -5.61 -7.88 10.11
N THR A 102 -4.31 -7.55 10.15
CA THR A 102 -3.60 -7.08 8.96
C THR A 102 -3.53 -8.18 7.89
N LEU A 103 -3.23 -9.42 8.27
CA LEU A 103 -3.16 -10.53 7.33
C LEU A 103 -4.51 -10.75 6.61
N PHE A 104 -5.61 -10.86 7.36
CA PHE A 104 -6.94 -11.02 6.79
C PHE A 104 -7.35 -9.82 5.93
N PHE A 105 -7.07 -8.61 6.41
CA PHE A 105 -7.33 -7.39 5.66
C PHE A 105 -6.57 -7.38 4.33
N VAL A 106 -5.28 -7.68 4.34
CA VAL A 106 -4.43 -7.69 3.14
C VAL A 106 -4.91 -8.72 2.13
N VAL A 107 -5.25 -9.94 2.58
CA VAL A 107 -5.75 -10.99 1.67
C VAL A 107 -7.04 -10.55 0.99
N LEU A 108 -8.00 -10.02 1.74
CA LEU A 108 -9.27 -9.56 1.19
C LEU A 108 -9.08 -8.31 0.32
N GLN A 109 -8.35 -7.32 0.83
CA GLN A 109 -8.11 -6.05 0.14
C GLN A 109 -7.37 -6.28 -1.19
N VAL A 110 -6.28 -7.07 -1.21
CA VAL A 110 -5.54 -7.37 -2.44
C VAL A 110 -6.40 -8.17 -3.42
N GLY A 111 -7.13 -9.18 -2.93
CA GLY A 111 -8.03 -9.98 -3.76
C GLY A 111 -9.09 -9.14 -4.45
N PHE A 112 -9.82 -8.32 -3.71
CA PHE A 112 -10.84 -7.42 -4.26
C PHE A 112 -10.23 -6.30 -5.12
N MET A 113 -9.10 -5.72 -4.69
CA MET A 113 -8.40 -4.67 -5.42
C MET A 113 -8.01 -5.14 -6.82
N VAL A 114 -7.31 -6.26 -6.89
CA VAL A 114 -6.86 -6.82 -8.18
C VAL A 114 -8.05 -7.27 -9.02
N GLY A 115 -9.03 -7.94 -8.41
CA GLY A 115 -10.23 -8.40 -9.11
C GLY A 115 -11.05 -7.26 -9.73
N PHE A 116 -11.43 -6.26 -8.94
CA PHE A 116 -12.20 -5.12 -9.43
C PHE A 116 -11.41 -4.25 -10.40
N SER A 117 -10.12 -4.01 -10.13
CA SER A 117 -9.27 -3.26 -11.05
C SER A 117 -9.11 -3.95 -12.40
N LEU A 118 -8.96 -5.29 -12.42
CA LEU A 118 -8.85 -6.06 -13.64
C LEU A 118 -10.17 -6.03 -14.44
N ILE A 119 -11.30 -6.26 -13.78
CA ILE A 119 -12.61 -6.19 -14.43
C ILE A 119 -12.83 -4.81 -15.04
N THR A 120 -12.59 -3.76 -14.26
CA THR A 120 -12.75 -2.37 -14.70
C THR A 120 -11.80 -2.04 -15.85
N ALA A 121 -10.53 -2.47 -15.79
CA ALA A 121 -9.55 -2.26 -16.86
C ALA A 121 -9.98 -2.96 -18.17
N VAL A 122 -10.45 -4.21 -18.10
CA VAL A 122 -10.92 -4.97 -19.26
C VAL A 122 -12.16 -4.29 -19.88
N VAL A 123 -13.11 -3.82 -19.07
CA VAL A 123 -14.28 -3.09 -19.55
C VAL A 123 -13.88 -1.77 -20.20
N LEU A 124 -13.02 -0.99 -19.54
CA LEU A 124 -12.53 0.30 -20.05
C LEU A 124 -11.57 0.17 -21.24
N ASN A 125 -11.04 -1.02 -21.51
CA ASN A 125 -10.22 -1.27 -22.70
C ASN A 125 -11.07 -1.43 -23.98
N ARG A 126 -12.36 -1.70 -23.86
CA ARG A 126 -13.28 -1.77 -24.99
C ARG A 126 -13.68 -0.38 -25.46
N ASP A 127 -14.15 -0.28 -26.71
CA ASP A 127 -14.73 0.96 -27.25
C ASP A 127 -16.16 1.13 -26.72
N ILE A 128 -16.25 1.74 -25.52
CA ILE A 128 -17.52 2.07 -24.87
C ILE A 128 -17.81 3.57 -25.00
N ARG A 129 -19.10 3.93 -25.15
CA ARG A 129 -19.54 5.33 -25.11
C ARG A 129 -19.14 5.97 -23.77
N ALA A 130 -18.70 7.23 -23.81
CA ALA A 130 -18.27 7.99 -22.63
C ALA A 130 -17.09 7.37 -21.82
N ARG A 131 -16.19 6.62 -22.48
CA ARG A 131 -15.00 5.99 -21.85
C ARG A 131 -14.19 6.95 -20.98
N GLY A 132 -14.02 8.19 -21.44
CA GLY A 132 -13.29 9.22 -20.67
C GLY A 132 -13.99 9.57 -19.36
N PHE A 133 -15.31 9.69 -19.36
CA PHE A 133 -16.11 9.93 -18.17
C PHE A 133 -15.96 8.79 -17.13
N PHE A 134 -16.12 7.56 -17.57
CA PHE A 134 -15.96 6.41 -16.66
C PHE A 134 -14.55 6.32 -16.09
N ARG A 135 -13.50 6.58 -16.88
CA ARG A 135 -12.13 6.68 -16.36
C ARG A 135 -12.01 7.74 -15.27
N ALA A 136 -12.57 8.93 -15.50
CA ALA A 136 -12.55 10.01 -14.51
C ALA A 136 -13.27 9.60 -13.22
N VAL A 137 -14.46 9.00 -13.32
CA VAL A 137 -15.25 8.56 -12.15
C VAL A 137 -14.51 7.51 -11.32
N PHE A 138 -13.93 6.48 -11.95
CA PHE A 138 -13.18 5.45 -11.22
C PHE A 138 -11.85 5.96 -10.65
N PHE A 139 -11.23 6.95 -11.28
CA PHE A 139 -9.99 7.52 -10.79
C PHE A 139 -10.20 8.63 -9.74
N PHE A 140 -11.36 9.28 -9.73
CA PHE A 140 -11.64 10.41 -8.84
C PHE A 140 -11.36 10.12 -7.35
N PRO A 141 -11.75 8.95 -6.76
CA PRO A 141 -11.49 8.68 -5.35
C PRO A 141 -10.01 8.72 -4.98
N VAL A 142 -9.12 8.34 -5.92
CA VAL A 142 -7.65 8.33 -5.70
C VAL A 142 -7.09 9.74 -5.46
N LEU A 143 -7.76 10.78 -5.95
CA LEU A 143 -7.34 12.17 -5.79
C LEU A 143 -7.72 12.76 -4.42
N LEU A 144 -8.60 12.08 -3.68
CA LEU A 144 -9.04 12.53 -2.37
C LEU A 144 -8.03 12.11 -1.30
N SER A 145 -7.90 12.95 -0.26
CA SER A 145 -7.13 12.55 0.92
C SER A 145 -7.76 11.32 1.59
N PRO A 146 -6.97 10.30 1.97
CA PRO A 146 -7.48 9.10 2.65
C PRO A 146 -8.30 9.41 3.89
N VAL A 147 -7.90 10.42 4.67
CA VAL A 147 -8.63 10.87 5.87
C VAL A 147 -9.99 11.46 5.50
N VAL A 148 -10.07 12.27 4.44
CA VAL A 148 -11.35 12.85 3.96
C VAL A 148 -12.29 11.75 3.49
N VAL A 149 -11.79 10.79 2.73
CA VAL A 149 -12.56 9.60 2.30
C VAL A 149 -13.12 8.86 3.52
N ALA A 150 -12.27 8.60 4.51
CA ALA A 150 -12.67 7.92 5.74
C ALA A 150 -13.78 8.68 6.49
N LEU A 151 -13.66 10.01 6.64
CA LEU A 151 -14.66 10.83 7.34
C LEU A 151 -16.00 10.89 6.59
N ILE A 152 -15.98 10.96 5.24
CA ILE A 152 -17.20 10.92 4.42
C ILE A 152 -17.91 9.58 4.63
N TRP A 153 -17.22 8.46 4.51
CA TRP A 153 -17.82 7.15 4.70
C TRP A 153 -18.25 6.90 6.14
N LYS A 154 -17.48 7.39 7.13
CA LYS A 154 -17.88 7.35 8.53
C LYS A 154 -19.20 8.07 8.75
N TRP A 155 -19.40 9.25 8.18
CA TRP A 155 -20.64 10.01 8.26
C TRP A 155 -21.82 9.27 7.58
N ILE A 156 -21.60 8.69 6.40
CA ILE A 156 -22.62 7.91 5.69
C ILE A 156 -23.09 6.69 6.51
N LEU A 157 -22.16 6.05 7.24
CA LEU A 157 -22.37 4.79 7.97
C LEU A 157 -22.72 4.99 9.46
N GLN A 158 -22.79 6.22 9.94
CA GLN A 158 -23.28 6.48 11.31
C GLN A 158 -24.72 6.02 11.47
N ARG A 159 -25.13 5.78 12.73
CA ARG A 159 -26.49 5.33 13.08
C ARG A 159 -27.58 6.24 12.49
N PHE A 160 -27.36 7.55 12.50
CA PHE A 160 -28.24 8.55 11.90
C PHE A 160 -27.69 9.05 10.54
N GLY A 161 -26.87 8.25 9.88
CA GLY A 161 -26.27 8.57 8.59
C GLY A 161 -27.20 8.27 7.41
N VAL A 162 -26.76 8.71 6.23
CA VAL A 162 -27.56 8.62 4.98
C VAL A 162 -27.97 7.18 4.65
N LEU A 163 -27.09 6.19 4.91
CA LEU A 163 -27.38 4.80 4.57
C LEU A 163 -28.52 4.25 5.44
N ASN A 164 -28.49 4.48 6.75
CA ASN A 164 -29.56 4.05 7.65
C ASN A 164 -30.87 4.80 7.38
N ALA A 165 -30.82 6.12 7.12
CA ALA A 165 -32.00 6.88 6.73
C ALA A 165 -32.68 6.31 5.46
N ALA A 166 -31.88 5.90 4.46
CA ALA A 166 -32.41 5.26 3.27
C ALA A 166 -33.00 3.86 3.57
N MET A 167 -32.37 3.07 4.44
CA MET A 167 -32.88 1.76 4.86
C MET A 167 -34.20 1.86 5.65
N GLU A 168 -34.27 2.82 6.58
CA GLU A 168 -35.51 3.08 7.34
C GLU A 168 -36.64 3.52 6.42
N GLY A 169 -36.35 4.36 5.42
CA GLY A 169 -37.31 4.74 4.38
C GLY A 169 -37.83 3.56 3.55
N LEU A 170 -37.07 2.46 3.46
CA LEU A 170 -37.45 1.19 2.82
C LEU A 170 -38.05 0.18 3.80
N GLY A 171 -38.19 0.53 5.09
CA GLY A 171 -38.73 -0.37 6.12
C GLY A 171 -37.75 -1.45 6.61
N LEU A 172 -36.45 -1.31 6.33
CA LEU A 172 -35.43 -2.33 6.67
C LEU A 172 -34.79 -2.13 8.07
N GLY A 173 -35.15 -1.06 8.80
CA GLY A 173 -34.57 -0.74 10.09
C GLY A 173 -33.14 -0.21 10.01
N SER A 174 -32.58 0.23 11.15
CA SER A 174 -31.21 0.75 11.23
C SER A 174 -30.19 -0.34 11.61
N VAL A 175 -28.96 -0.21 11.13
CA VAL A 175 -27.84 -1.13 11.39
C VAL A 175 -26.67 -0.35 12.00
N ASP A 176 -26.03 -0.92 13.01
CA ASP A 176 -24.84 -0.33 13.64
C ASP A 176 -23.55 -0.73 12.91
N TRP A 177 -23.37 -0.17 11.70
CA TRP A 177 -22.30 -0.52 10.75
C TRP A 177 -20.88 -0.46 11.33
N LEU A 178 -20.64 0.47 12.25
CA LEU A 178 -19.31 0.73 12.82
C LEU A 178 -19.14 0.15 14.23
N LEU A 179 -20.21 -0.35 14.85
CA LEU A 179 -20.17 -0.93 16.19
C LEU A 179 -20.08 -2.45 16.17
N GLU A 180 -20.40 -3.08 15.05
CA GLU A 180 -20.20 -4.51 14.82
C GLU A 180 -18.82 -4.79 14.22
N ALA A 181 -18.03 -5.70 14.83
CA ALA A 181 -16.65 -5.99 14.46
C ALA A 181 -16.49 -6.42 12.99
N ASN A 182 -17.34 -7.35 12.54
CA ASN A 182 -17.27 -7.88 11.17
C ASN A 182 -17.70 -6.82 10.13
N LEU A 183 -18.69 -6.01 10.44
CA LEU A 183 -19.16 -4.95 9.55
C LEU A 183 -18.13 -3.83 9.45
N ALA A 184 -17.59 -3.37 10.59
CA ALA A 184 -16.54 -2.35 10.61
C ALA A 184 -15.28 -2.81 9.85
N PHE A 185 -14.90 -4.08 9.99
CA PHE A 185 -13.80 -4.67 9.24
C PHE A 185 -14.11 -4.73 7.73
N GLY A 186 -15.27 -5.24 7.35
CA GLY A 186 -15.70 -5.32 5.95
C GLY A 186 -15.77 -3.94 5.27
N TRP A 187 -16.32 -2.93 5.97
CA TRP A 187 -16.33 -1.56 5.48
C TRP A 187 -14.93 -0.95 5.37
N SER A 188 -13.99 -1.31 6.25
CA SER A 188 -12.59 -0.89 6.13
C SER A 188 -11.95 -1.45 4.87
N VAL A 189 -12.22 -2.73 4.52
CA VAL A 189 -11.76 -3.34 3.26
C VAL A 189 -12.39 -2.62 2.06
N PHE A 190 -13.72 -2.43 2.07
CA PHE A 190 -14.43 -1.73 1.00
C PHE A 190 -13.88 -0.33 0.76
N LEU A 191 -13.71 0.45 1.83
CA LEU A 191 -13.19 1.82 1.78
C LEU A 191 -11.81 1.87 1.14
N SER A 192 -10.90 0.99 1.55
CA SER A 192 -9.54 0.92 0.99
C SER A 192 -9.56 0.52 -0.49
N VAL A 193 -10.38 -0.47 -0.87
CA VAL A 193 -10.53 -0.88 -2.27
C VAL A 193 -11.12 0.25 -3.11
N TRP A 194 -12.22 0.84 -2.68
CA TRP A 194 -12.90 1.93 -3.40
C TRP A 194 -12.01 3.14 -3.61
N ALA A 195 -11.26 3.53 -2.57
CA ALA A 195 -10.38 4.69 -2.64
C ALA A 195 -9.20 4.51 -3.61
N HIS A 196 -8.69 3.29 -3.79
CA HIS A 196 -7.43 3.08 -4.51
C HIS A 196 -7.57 2.26 -5.81
N MET A 197 -8.69 1.56 -6.06
CA MET A 197 -8.84 0.69 -7.23
C MET A 197 -8.63 1.41 -8.57
N GLY A 198 -8.94 2.70 -8.65
CA GLY A 198 -8.75 3.49 -9.86
C GLY A 198 -7.30 3.56 -10.32
N PHE A 199 -6.36 3.71 -9.38
CA PHE A 199 -4.92 3.71 -9.67
C PHE A 199 -4.46 2.39 -10.29
N TYR A 200 -4.83 1.27 -9.68
CA TYR A 200 -4.48 -0.06 -10.18
C TYR A 200 -5.18 -0.39 -11.51
N THR A 201 -6.40 0.10 -11.69
CA THR A 201 -7.13 0.01 -12.97
C THR A 201 -6.35 0.69 -14.11
N LEU A 202 -5.77 1.88 -13.87
CA LEU A 202 -4.97 2.57 -14.89
C LEU A 202 -3.70 1.81 -15.25
N ILE A 203 -3.01 1.22 -14.27
CA ILE A 203 -1.81 0.39 -14.51
C ILE A 203 -2.19 -0.82 -15.38
N LEU A 204 -3.24 -1.54 -15.01
CA LEU A 204 -3.71 -2.70 -15.78
C LEU A 204 -4.21 -2.30 -17.18
N LEU A 205 -4.88 -1.16 -17.31
CA LEU A 205 -5.34 -0.66 -18.59
C LEU A 205 -4.16 -0.31 -19.52
N ALA A 206 -3.09 0.31 -18.99
CA ALA A 206 -1.88 0.55 -19.75
C ALA A 206 -1.21 -0.76 -20.19
N GLY A 207 -1.16 -1.77 -19.31
CA GLY A 207 -0.69 -3.11 -19.66
C GLY A 207 -1.51 -3.78 -20.75
N LEU A 208 -2.85 -3.67 -20.69
CA LEU A 208 -3.74 -4.20 -21.73
C LEU A 208 -3.52 -3.50 -23.09
N GLN A 209 -3.26 -2.20 -23.09
CA GLN A 209 -3.02 -1.41 -24.31
C GLN A 209 -1.64 -1.68 -24.93
N ALA A 210 -0.70 -2.22 -24.16
CA ALA A 210 0.63 -2.62 -24.67
C ALA A 210 0.60 -3.97 -25.41
N ILE A 211 -0.47 -4.76 -25.29
CA ILE A 211 -0.60 -6.03 -26.03
C ILE A 211 -0.88 -5.74 -27.50
N PRO A 212 -0.08 -6.28 -28.45
CA PRO A 212 -0.28 -6.07 -29.88
C PRO A 212 -1.67 -6.54 -30.34
N ARG A 213 -2.31 -5.76 -31.22
CA ARG A 213 -3.64 -6.09 -31.74
C ARG A 213 -3.63 -7.35 -32.62
N ASP A 214 -2.55 -7.59 -33.34
CA ASP A 214 -2.38 -8.73 -34.23
C ASP A 214 -2.61 -10.07 -33.52
N VAL A 215 -2.23 -10.16 -32.22
CA VAL A 215 -2.44 -11.35 -31.40
C VAL A 215 -3.95 -11.63 -31.19
N TYR A 216 -4.74 -10.59 -31.02
CA TYR A 216 -6.19 -10.70 -30.88
C TYR A 216 -6.88 -11.01 -32.20
N GLU A 217 -6.42 -10.42 -33.31
CA GLU A 217 -6.91 -10.67 -34.65
C GLU A 217 -6.65 -12.10 -35.08
N ALA A 218 -5.45 -12.64 -34.86
CA ALA A 218 -5.12 -14.04 -35.10
C ALA A 218 -6.04 -14.99 -34.30
N ALA A 219 -6.26 -14.71 -33.02
CA ALA A 219 -7.15 -15.53 -32.20
C ALA A 219 -8.60 -15.48 -32.65
N GLN A 220 -9.06 -14.36 -33.22
CA GLN A 220 -10.41 -14.25 -33.82
C GLN A 220 -10.55 -15.03 -35.11
N LEU A 221 -9.49 -15.06 -35.94
CA LEU A 221 -9.45 -15.89 -37.15
C LEU A 221 -9.54 -17.40 -36.79
N ASP A 222 -8.90 -17.80 -35.68
CA ASP A 222 -9.00 -19.16 -35.11
C ASP A 222 -10.35 -19.42 -34.40
N LYS A 223 -11.32 -18.50 -34.51
CA LYS A 223 -12.64 -18.59 -33.87
C LYS A 223 -12.58 -18.88 -32.36
N ALA A 224 -11.54 -18.37 -31.68
CA ALA A 224 -11.41 -18.52 -30.23
C ALA A 224 -12.50 -17.74 -29.49
N SER A 225 -13.13 -18.36 -28.50
CA SER A 225 -14.15 -17.70 -27.69
C SER A 225 -13.54 -16.57 -26.85
N PRO A 226 -14.29 -15.49 -26.50
CA PRO A 226 -13.80 -14.38 -25.69
C PRO A 226 -13.17 -14.82 -24.35
N TRP A 227 -13.73 -15.85 -23.70
CA TRP A 227 -13.18 -16.44 -22.47
C TRP A 227 -11.84 -17.14 -22.70
N ARG A 228 -11.69 -17.84 -23.86
CA ARG A 228 -10.42 -18.49 -24.23
C ARG A 228 -9.34 -17.45 -24.51
N ILE A 229 -9.69 -16.37 -25.23
CA ILE A 229 -8.80 -15.25 -25.49
C ILE A 229 -8.36 -14.61 -24.16
N PHE A 230 -9.29 -14.29 -23.27
CA PHE A 230 -8.98 -13.70 -21.98
C PHE A 230 -8.04 -14.58 -21.16
N ARG A 231 -8.34 -15.88 -21.01
CA ARG A 231 -7.56 -16.78 -20.13
C ARG A 231 -6.22 -17.21 -20.72
N ARG A 232 -6.13 -17.41 -22.05
CA ARG A 232 -4.92 -17.96 -22.70
C ARG A 232 -4.05 -16.93 -23.37
N ILE A 233 -4.52 -15.73 -23.62
CA ILE A 233 -3.79 -14.66 -24.29
C ILE A 233 -3.68 -13.46 -23.35
N THR A 234 -4.80 -12.84 -22.98
CA THR A 234 -4.79 -11.59 -22.22
C THR A 234 -4.13 -11.74 -20.86
N LEU A 235 -4.55 -12.71 -20.03
CA LEU A 235 -4.01 -12.91 -18.69
C LEU A 235 -2.51 -13.24 -18.69
N PRO A 236 -1.99 -14.16 -19.52
CA PRO A 236 -0.56 -14.45 -19.57
C PRO A 236 0.28 -13.25 -20.05
N LEU A 237 -0.18 -12.53 -21.07
CA LEU A 237 0.53 -11.34 -21.55
C LEU A 237 0.46 -10.16 -20.58
N LEU A 238 -0.59 -10.09 -19.77
CA LEU A 238 -0.76 -9.08 -18.72
C LEU A 238 0.00 -9.45 -17.42
N ALA A 239 0.50 -10.67 -17.29
CA ALA A 239 1.11 -11.17 -16.05
C ALA A 239 2.23 -10.27 -15.47
N PRO A 240 3.14 -9.68 -16.27
CA PRO A 240 4.15 -8.76 -15.75
C PRO A 240 3.52 -7.52 -15.08
N THR A 241 2.51 -6.93 -15.71
CA THR A 241 1.79 -5.77 -15.17
C THR A 241 0.96 -6.16 -13.94
N MET A 242 0.34 -7.34 -13.96
CA MET A 242 -0.38 -7.87 -12.79
C MET A 242 0.54 -8.10 -11.59
N LEU A 243 1.78 -8.53 -11.81
CA LEU A 243 2.75 -8.64 -10.72
C LEU A 243 3.02 -7.27 -10.07
N VAL A 244 3.21 -6.23 -10.87
CA VAL A 244 3.40 -4.86 -10.34
C VAL A 244 2.21 -4.45 -9.49
N VAL A 245 0.98 -4.68 -9.97
CA VAL A 245 -0.25 -4.39 -9.23
C VAL A 245 -0.33 -5.20 -7.94
N LEU A 246 0.00 -6.48 -7.96
CA LEU A 246 0.02 -7.34 -6.78
C LEU A 246 1.03 -6.86 -5.74
N VAL A 247 2.27 -6.52 -6.16
CA VAL A 247 3.30 -6.02 -5.24
C VAL A 247 2.87 -4.70 -4.61
N LEU A 248 2.44 -3.74 -5.42
CA LEU A 248 2.04 -2.42 -4.93
C LEU A 248 0.80 -2.49 -4.03
N SER A 249 -0.22 -3.30 -4.39
CA SER A 249 -1.42 -3.47 -3.57
C SER A 249 -1.14 -4.19 -2.25
N LEU A 250 -0.21 -5.16 -2.23
CA LEU A 250 0.22 -5.83 -1.01
C LEU A 250 0.95 -4.86 -0.07
N ILE A 251 1.89 -4.08 -0.61
CA ILE A 251 2.60 -3.05 0.18
C ILE A 251 1.61 -2.04 0.76
N LYS A 252 0.68 -1.52 -0.07
CA LYS A 252 -0.36 -0.59 0.38
C LYS A 252 -1.26 -1.20 1.45
N GLY A 253 -1.69 -2.46 1.28
CA GLY A 253 -2.54 -3.16 2.25
C GLY A 253 -1.88 -3.33 3.61
N VAL A 254 -0.61 -3.73 3.65
CA VAL A 254 0.15 -3.87 4.91
C VAL A 254 0.41 -2.51 5.56
N GLN A 255 0.60 -1.45 4.77
CA GLN A 255 0.87 -0.09 5.24
C GLN A 255 -0.41 0.74 5.46
N THR A 256 -1.59 0.13 5.41
CA THR A 256 -2.85 0.84 5.65
C THR A 256 -2.90 1.36 7.08
N PHE A 257 -3.08 2.68 7.23
CA PHE A 257 -3.19 3.37 8.51
C PHE A 257 -4.17 4.54 8.45
N ASP A 258 -3.89 5.58 7.65
CA ASP A 258 -4.58 6.87 7.68
C ASP A 258 -6.09 6.75 7.54
N GLU A 259 -6.56 6.02 6.53
CA GLU A 259 -7.97 5.84 6.23
C GLU A 259 -8.69 5.03 7.32
N VAL A 260 -8.07 3.96 7.84
CA VAL A 260 -8.72 3.12 8.85
C VAL A 260 -8.67 3.76 10.22
N PHE A 261 -7.57 4.43 10.55
CA PHE A 261 -7.47 5.18 11.81
C PHE A 261 -8.51 6.30 11.89
N ALA A 262 -8.70 7.07 10.82
CA ALA A 262 -9.71 8.11 10.76
C ALA A 262 -11.15 7.54 10.75
N PHE A 263 -11.33 6.36 10.13
CA PHE A 263 -12.63 5.72 9.99
C PHE A 263 -13.15 5.11 11.28
N THR A 264 -12.38 4.20 11.90
CA THR A 264 -12.81 3.41 13.08
C THR A 264 -11.97 3.67 14.32
N GLY A 265 -10.76 4.25 14.18
CA GLY A 265 -9.81 4.39 15.29
C GLY A 265 -9.26 3.04 15.79
N GLY A 266 -9.48 1.94 15.06
CA GLY A 266 -9.12 0.56 15.45
C GLY A 266 -10.27 -0.25 16.04
N GLY A 267 -11.43 0.39 16.28
CA GLY A 267 -12.62 -0.22 16.87
C GLY A 267 -13.52 -0.99 15.88
N PRO A 268 -14.57 -1.62 16.40
CA PRO A 268 -14.90 -1.80 17.82
C PRO A 268 -13.92 -2.77 18.53
N GLY A 269 -13.64 -2.47 19.80
CA GLY A 269 -12.59 -3.19 20.53
C GLY A 269 -11.21 -3.03 19.85
N SER A 270 -10.70 -4.09 19.24
CA SER A 270 -9.47 -4.07 18.44
C SER A 270 -9.66 -4.68 17.03
N ALA A 271 -10.92 -4.75 16.56
CA ALA A 271 -11.27 -5.47 15.34
C ALA A 271 -10.62 -4.89 14.07
N THR A 272 -10.39 -3.59 14.02
CA THR A 272 -9.73 -2.91 12.90
C THR A 272 -8.39 -2.30 13.31
N THR A 273 -7.79 -2.73 14.43
CA THR A 273 -6.42 -2.37 14.77
C THR A 273 -5.47 -3.17 13.91
N PHE A 274 -4.81 -2.50 12.97
CA PHE A 274 -3.78 -3.09 12.12
C PHE A 274 -2.38 -2.84 12.65
N ILE A 275 -1.37 -3.51 12.08
CA ILE A 275 0.00 -3.52 12.60
C ILE A 275 0.62 -2.11 12.66
N ILE A 276 0.39 -1.25 11.67
CA ILE A 276 0.89 0.13 11.70
C ILE A 276 0.21 0.93 12.81
N GLN A 277 -1.08 0.72 13.04
CA GLN A 277 -1.80 1.36 14.13
C GLN A 277 -1.29 0.89 15.50
N PHE A 278 -0.99 -0.41 15.67
CA PHE A 278 -0.34 -0.93 16.88
C PHE A 278 1.00 -0.24 17.13
N ILE A 279 1.85 -0.12 16.08
CA ILE A 279 3.15 0.57 16.17
C ILE A 279 2.96 2.03 16.62
N TYR A 280 2.00 2.74 15.97
CA TYR A 280 1.69 4.12 16.32
C TYR A 280 1.16 4.28 17.75
N GLN A 281 0.22 3.44 18.16
CA GLN A 281 -0.34 3.48 19.51
C GLN A 281 0.72 3.17 20.56
N THR A 282 1.58 2.17 20.32
CA THR A 282 2.63 1.76 21.26
C THR A 282 3.73 2.82 21.38
N GLY A 283 4.13 3.43 20.27
CA GLY A 283 5.24 4.38 20.27
C GLY A 283 4.84 5.82 20.56
N PHE A 284 3.66 6.25 20.11
CA PHE A 284 3.36 7.69 20.08
C PHE A 284 2.08 8.09 20.83
N ALA A 285 1.02 7.30 20.75
CA ALA A 285 -0.29 7.66 21.31
C ALA A 285 -0.57 7.01 22.68
N GLY A 286 0.10 5.92 23.03
CA GLY A 286 -0.09 5.23 24.31
C GLY A 286 0.54 5.96 25.50
N THR A 287 0.06 5.63 26.70
CA THR A 287 0.66 6.07 27.97
C THR A 287 0.73 4.84 28.89
N PRO A 288 1.92 4.38 29.28
CA PRO A 288 3.25 4.87 28.92
C PRO A 288 3.64 4.57 27.46
N ARG A 289 4.46 5.43 26.87
CA ARG A 289 5.01 5.21 25.51
C ARG A 289 6.11 4.16 25.55
N ASN A 290 6.16 3.29 24.55
CA ASN A 290 7.24 2.32 24.43
C ASN A 290 7.86 2.37 23.02
N PHE A 291 8.81 3.29 22.84
CA PHE A 291 9.50 3.49 21.57
C PHE A 291 10.29 2.24 21.15
N GLY A 292 10.91 1.52 22.11
CA GLY A 292 11.69 0.31 21.83
C GLY A 292 10.83 -0.83 21.28
N LEU A 293 9.68 -1.07 21.91
CA LEU A 293 8.73 -2.08 21.46
C LEU A 293 8.11 -1.74 20.09
N ALA A 294 7.76 -0.47 19.88
CA ALA A 294 7.25 0.00 18.60
C ALA A 294 8.30 -0.12 17.49
N ALA A 295 9.56 0.21 17.79
CA ALA A 295 10.69 0.06 16.88
C ALA A 295 10.94 -1.42 16.53
N ALA A 296 10.92 -2.33 17.51
CA ALA A 296 11.04 -3.75 17.26
C ALA A 296 9.90 -4.28 16.38
N ALA A 297 8.64 -3.89 16.64
CA ALA A 297 7.50 -4.27 15.84
C ALA A 297 7.62 -3.77 14.38
N SER A 298 8.09 -2.53 14.18
CA SER A 298 8.30 -1.96 12.83
C SER A 298 9.40 -2.67 12.05
N LEU A 299 10.48 -3.11 12.72
CA LEU A 299 11.54 -3.90 12.09
C LEU A 299 11.05 -5.30 11.71
N LEU A 300 10.28 -5.97 12.57
CA LEU A 300 9.65 -7.25 12.22
C LEU A 300 8.75 -7.09 10.97
N LEU A 301 7.95 -6.04 10.92
CA LEU A 301 7.13 -5.74 9.76
C LEU A 301 7.97 -5.50 8.50
N ALA A 302 9.06 -4.73 8.60
CA ALA A 302 9.96 -4.48 7.49
C ALA A 302 10.58 -5.79 6.94
N VAL A 303 11.02 -6.70 7.82
CA VAL A 303 11.54 -8.01 7.43
C VAL A 303 10.47 -8.82 6.69
N VAL A 304 9.24 -8.85 7.22
CA VAL A 304 8.12 -9.56 6.57
C VAL A 304 7.86 -9.00 5.17
N LEU A 305 7.83 -7.67 5.01
CA LEU A 305 7.62 -7.03 3.70
C LEU A 305 8.75 -7.35 2.71
N VAL A 306 10.00 -7.32 3.15
CA VAL A 306 11.16 -7.67 2.30
C VAL A 306 11.06 -9.13 1.85
N VAL A 307 10.75 -10.05 2.76
CA VAL A 307 10.60 -11.48 2.44
C VAL A 307 9.44 -11.70 1.46
N LEU A 308 8.26 -11.11 1.72
CA LEU A 308 7.10 -11.23 0.83
C LEU A 308 7.40 -10.70 -0.57
N THR A 309 8.04 -9.54 -0.65
CA THR A 309 8.42 -8.93 -1.94
C THR A 309 9.44 -9.80 -2.69
N ALA A 310 10.45 -10.32 -2.00
CA ALA A 310 11.43 -11.24 -2.58
C ALA A 310 10.78 -12.53 -3.12
N LEU A 311 9.85 -13.10 -2.36
CA LEU A 311 9.09 -14.28 -2.78
C LEU A 311 8.24 -14.01 -4.02
N GLN A 312 7.56 -12.85 -4.11
CA GLN A 312 6.77 -12.45 -5.27
C GLN A 312 7.64 -12.33 -6.53
N PHE A 313 8.81 -11.67 -6.43
CA PHE A 313 9.73 -11.57 -7.56
C PHE A 313 10.28 -12.94 -7.99
N ARG A 314 10.59 -13.80 -7.05
CA ARG A 314 11.11 -15.13 -7.32
C ARG A 314 10.07 -16.03 -8.02
N ALA A 315 8.82 -15.99 -7.55
CA ALA A 315 7.71 -16.72 -8.17
C ALA A 315 7.40 -16.27 -9.61
N ASN A 316 7.70 -15.02 -9.96
CA ASN A 316 7.46 -14.52 -11.31
C ASN A 316 8.60 -14.84 -12.27
N ARG A 317 9.86 -14.86 -11.82
CA ARG A 317 11.01 -15.25 -12.67
C ARG A 317 10.84 -16.64 -13.25
N SER A 318 10.36 -17.59 -12.45
CA SER A 318 10.13 -18.97 -12.91
C SER A 318 9.05 -19.11 -14.00
N LYS A 319 8.21 -18.07 -14.24
CA LYS A 319 7.17 -18.08 -15.29
C LYS A 319 7.60 -17.38 -16.58
N VAL A 320 8.69 -16.62 -16.55
CA VAL A 320 9.21 -15.89 -17.72
C VAL A 320 10.31 -16.72 -18.42
N ASP A 321 11.01 -17.57 -17.66
CA ASP A 321 12.11 -18.40 -18.15
C ASP A 321 11.67 -19.83 -18.58
N GLY A 322 10.39 -20.19 -18.49
CA GLY A 322 9.76 -21.44 -18.95
C GLY A 322 8.65 -21.20 -19.98
#